data_9ab60f8784b70e3010ea2b123f896a81
#
_entry.id   9ab60f8784b70e3010ea2b123f896a81
#
_cell.length_a   1.000
_cell.length_b   1.000
_cell.length_c   1.000
_cell.angle_alpha   90.00
_cell.angle_beta   90.00
_cell.angle_gamma   90.00
#
_symmetry.space_group_name_H-M   'P 1'
#
loop_
_entity.id
_entity.type
_entity.pdbx_description
1 polymer ?
#
loop_
_entity_poly.entity_id
_entity_poly.type
_entity_poly.pdbx_seq_one_letter_code
_entity_poly.pdbx_strand_id
1 'polypeptide(L)'
;THPWVAAHPEWFRRNADGSFVHALDEHGDPEPFYELDFDNDLTGIEREVERIIDVWIEAGVTAFQIDEPQTEPVRFWQDVLAAVTKKHPEVLFLAEAFSRPALVRAYAGFTQNHSYFPWRNTKEELEAFLTETNGEGGFYQHNTFWPATPDVLSDYLRDNGVAGHAVRAVLAAMGSPSWGIYNGYELMENNAIADGADALGNERTKVRARDWSGAVEYGIAELLTSLNRIRAEHPATRSYHTLTVLPSANPAIVAFARQTPAQYTADGKPDTLLIVVNLDCYHEQQSSIHVDLDALGLPADRTYRVRD
;
A
#
# COMPACT_ATOMS: atom_id res chain seq x y z
N THR A 1 25.23 11.02 17.20
CA THR A 1 24.62 12.31 16.80
C THR A 1 24.82 12.47 15.29
N HIS A 2 23.78 12.82 14.53
CA HIS A 2 23.87 13.03 13.08
C HIS A 2 24.85 14.18 12.77
N PRO A 3 25.67 14.12 11.68
CA PRO A 3 26.63 15.17 11.32
C PRO A 3 26.01 16.57 11.16
N TRP A 4 24.76 16.64 10.71
CA TRP A 4 24.04 17.90 10.55
C TRP A 4 23.88 18.68 11.85
N VAL A 5 23.75 18.00 13.00
CA VAL A 5 23.65 18.71 14.31
C VAL A 5 24.85 19.59 14.58
N ALA A 6 26.04 19.18 14.14
CA ALA A 6 27.27 19.96 14.29
C ALA A 6 27.49 20.96 13.14
N ALA A 7 27.13 20.56 11.90
CA ALA A 7 27.38 21.37 10.71
C ALA A 7 26.31 22.45 10.48
N HIS A 8 25.06 22.14 10.83
CA HIS A 8 23.87 22.95 10.60
C HIS A 8 22.97 22.96 11.84
N PRO A 9 23.46 23.48 13.00
CA PRO A 9 22.64 23.49 14.22
C PRO A 9 21.39 24.36 14.10
N GLU A 10 21.33 25.26 13.12
CA GLU A 10 20.17 26.07 12.76
C GLU A 10 19.05 25.29 12.11
N TRP A 11 19.30 24.09 11.62
CA TRP A 11 18.24 23.21 11.03
C TRP A 11 17.42 22.46 12.06
N PHE A 12 17.75 22.61 13.34
CA PHE A 12 17.08 21.87 14.41
C PHE A 12 16.34 22.79 15.36
N ARG A 13 15.11 22.40 15.71
CA ARG A 13 14.30 23.12 16.69
C ARG A 13 14.97 23.22 18.04
N ARG A 14 14.74 24.35 18.70
CA ARG A 14 15.31 24.61 20.03
C ARG A 14 14.22 24.92 21.04
N ASN A 15 14.42 24.42 22.25
CA ASN A 15 13.70 24.82 23.43
C ASN A 15 14.10 26.24 23.87
N ALA A 16 13.31 26.83 24.77
CA ALA A 16 13.58 28.16 25.30
C ALA A 16 14.94 28.28 26.05
N ASP A 17 15.47 27.15 26.55
CA ASP A 17 16.79 27.08 27.21
C ASP A 17 17.96 26.88 26.23
N GLY A 18 17.65 26.76 24.92
CA GLY A 18 18.63 26.56 23.86
C GLY A 18 19.00 25.10 23.58
N SER A 19 18.47 24.13 24.32
CA SER A 19 18.60 22.70 24.01
C SER A 19 17.81 22.33 22.74
N PHE A 20 18.23 21.25 22.07
CA PHE A 20 17.47 20.74 20.92
C PHE A 20 16.17 20.07 21.36
N VAL A 21 15.11 20.23 20.56
CA VAL A 21 13.85 19.53 20.73
C VAL A 21 14.00 18.10 20.23
N HIS A 22 13.67 17.11 21.05
CA HIS A 22 13.59 15.73 20.64
C HIS A 22 12.25 15.45 19.92
N ALA A 23 12.29 14.67 18.87
CA ALA A 23 11.08 14.08 18.35
C ALA A 23 10.40 13.21 19.42
N LEU A 24 9.10 13.08 19.36
CA LEU A 24 8.32 12.28 20.29
C LEU A 24 7.75 11.05 19.57
N ASP A 25 7.71 9.93 20.27
CA ASP A 25 6.99 8.75 19.79
C ASP A 25 5.46 8.92 19.93
N GLU A 26 4.69 7.91 19.55
CA GLU A 26 3.23 7.89 19.65
C GLU A 26 2.69 7.99 21.08
N HIS A 27 3.51 7.71 22.08
CA HIS A 27 3.18 7.84 23.52
C HIS A 27 3.59 9.17 24.10
N GLY A 28 4.33 10.00 23.34
CA GLY A 28 4.86 11.28 23.77
C GLY A 28 6.21 11.19 24.49
N ASP A 29 6.89 10.05 24.40
CA ASP A 29 8.21 9.85 24.96
C ASP A 29 9.32 10.34 23.98
N PRO A 30 10.43 10.94 24.49
CA PRO A 30 11.48 11.46 23.63
C PRO A 30 12.23 10.39 22.86
N GLU A 31 12.27 10.52 21.55
CA GLU A 31 13.07 9.71 20.65
C GLU A 31 14.57 10.14 20.67
N PRO A 32 15.50 9.26 20.23
CA PRO A 32 16.93 9.57 20.23
C PRO A 32 17.38 10.52 19.11
N PHE A 33 16.48 11.19 18.43
CA PHE A 33 16.73 12.14 17.36
C PHE A 33 16.02 13.47 17.58
N TYR A 34 16.50 14.53 16.89
CA TYR A 34 16.02 15.89 17.03
C TYR A 34 15.10 16.28 15.89
N GLU A 35 14.11 17.13 16.18
CA GLU A 35 13.20 17.67 15.17
C GLU A 35 13.92 18.67 14.26
N LEU A 36 13.67 18.57 12.94
CA LEU A 36 14.09 19.59 11.99
C LEU A 36 13.20 20.85 12.10
N ASP A 37 13.81 21.99 11.90
CA ASP A 37 13.16 23.31 11.87
C ASP A 37 13.06 23.82 10.42
N PHE A 38 12.01 23.42 9.74
CA PHE A 38 11.74 23.85 8.36
C PHE A 38 11.40 25.33 8.23
N ASP A 39 11.05 26.02 9.33
CA ASP A 39 10.73 27.45 9.32
C ASP A 39 11.97 28.33 9.31
N ASN A 40 13.10 27.80 9.78
CA ASN A 40 14.35 28.57 9.91
C ASN A 40 15.20 28.59 8.62
N ASP A 41 15.43 27.43 8.00
CA ASP A 41 16.19 27.33 6.74
C ASP A 41 15.64 26.23 5.82
N LEU A 42 14.42 26.42 5.34
CA LEU A 42 13.76 25.49 4.42
C LEU A 42 14.64 25.20 3.19
N THR A 43 15.16 26.26 2.56
CA THR A 43 15.94 26.12 1.33
C THR A 43 17.27 25.40 1.52
N GLY A 44 17.91 25.55 2.68
CA GLY A 44 19.13 24.80 3.00
C GLY A 44 18.85 23.31 3.14
N ILE A 45 17.78 22.95 3.85
CA ILE A 45 17.34 21.57 4.03
C ILE A 45 16.93 20.96 2.68
N GLU A 46 16.15 21.67 1.86
CA GLU A 46 15.75 21.22 0.51
C GLU A 46 16.96 20.86 -0.36
N ARG A 47 17.93 21.75 -0.46
CA ARG A 47 19.15 21.53 -1.27
C ARG A 47 19.94 20.32 -0.80
N GLU A 48 20.04 20.13 0.50
CA GLU A 48 20.79 18.99 1.04
C GLU A 48 20.04 17.67 0.79
N VAL A 49 18.72 17.65 0.92
CA VAL A 49 17.92 16.47 0.60
C VAL A 49 17.96 16.17 -0.90
N GLU A 50 17.85 17.19 -1.77
CA GLU A 50 18.08 17.01 -3.23
C GLU A 50 19.45 16.42 -3.52
N ARG A 51 20.51 16.93 -2.88
CA ARG A 51 21.87 16.42 -3.05
C ARG A 51 22.00 14.96 -2.64
N ILE A 52 21.35 14.56 -1.54
CA ILE A 52 21.33 13.16 -1.08
C ILE A 52 20.63 12.28 -2.09
N ILE A 53 19.48 12.70 -2.60
CA ILE A 53 18.73 11.97 -3.63
C ILE A 53 19.58 11.84 -4.91
N ASP A 54 20.21 12.92 -5.37
CA ASP A 54 21.07 12.93 -6.55
C ASP A 54 22.24 11.90 -6.41
N VAL A 55 22.88 11.79 -5.24
CA VAL A 55 23.92 10.79 -4.97
C VAL A 55 23.41 9.35 -5.17
N TRP A 56 22.20 9.06 -4.73
CA TRP A 56 21.63 7.73 -4.91
C TRP A 56 21.19 7.47 -6.35
N ILE A 57 20.70 8.49 -7.05
CA ILE A 57 20.37 8.40 -8.49
C ILE A 57 21.66 8.12 -9.29
N GLU A 58 22.76 8.80 -9.02
CA GLU A 58 24.06 8.53 -9.62
C GLU A 58 24.56 7.09 -9.36
N ALA A 59 24.19 6.53 -8.19
CA ALA A 59 24.47 5.14 -7.86
C ALA A 59 23.51 4.13 -8.52
N GLY A 60 22.50 4.61 -9.30
CA GLY A 60 21.57 3.78 -10.07
C GLY A 60 20.21 3.55 -9.39
N VAL A 61 19.89 4.27 -8.32
CA VAL A 61 18.55 4.19 -7.68
C VAL A 61 17.54 4.97 -8.53
N THR A 62 16.42 4.32 -8.87
CA THR A 62 15.34 4.88 -9.69
C THR A 62 14.01 4.98 -8.99
N ALA A 63 13.90 4.47 -7.75
CA ALA A 63 12.69 4.57 -6.93
C ALA A 63 13.06 4.81 -5.46
N PHE A 64 12.38 5.75 -4.84
CA PHE A 64 12.58 6.12 -3.44
C PHE A 64 11.25 5.94 -2.70
N GLN A 65 11.29 5.21 -1.59
CA GLN A 65 10.22 5.20 -0.62
C GLN A 65 10.53 6.23 0.45
N ILE A 66 9.59 7.13 0.68
CA ILE A 66 9.69 8.16 1.71
C ILE A 66 8.80 7.75 2.87
N ASP A 67 9.44 7.52 4.00
CA ASP A 67 8.80 7.16 5.26
C ASP A 67 8.13 8.41 5.85
N GLU A 68 6.90 8.29 6.26
CA GLU A 68 6.08 9.30 6.94
C GLU A 68 6.14 10.75 6.39
N PRO A 69 6.06 10.98 5.05
CA PRO A 69 6.22 12.32 4.47
C PRO A 69 5.19 13.35 4.94
N GLN A 70 4.16 12.92 5.68
CA GLN A 70 3.17 13.81 6.30
C GLN A 70 3.70 14.55 7.53
N THR A 71 4.84 14.15 8.07
CA THR A 71 5.48 14.80 9.21
C THR A 71 6.22 16.09 8.82
N GLU A 72 6.57 16.22 7.54
CA GLU A 72 7.19 17.42 7.00
C GLU A 72 6.18 18.32 6.28
N PRO A 73 6.51 19.62 6.11
CA PRO A 73 5.65 20.55 5.38
C PRO A 73 5.40 20.10 3.93
N VAL A 74 4.16 20.17 3.47
CA VAL A 74 3.80 19.82 2.07
C VAL A 74 4.65 20.58 1.06
N ARG A 75 4.94 21.86 1.32
CA ARG A 75 5.78 22.71 0.47
C ARG A 75 7.18 22.16 0.31
N PHE A 76 7.80 21.66 1.37
CA PHE A 76 9.11 21.03 1.33
C PHE A 76 9.16 19.91 0.28
N TRP A 77 8.21 18.99 0.33
CA TRP A 77 8.16 17.90 -0.64
C TRP A 77 7.81 18.39 -2.05
N GLN A 78 6.94 19.40 -2.18
CA GLN A 78 6.64 19.99 -3.50
C GLN A 78 7.90 20.51 -4.18
N ASP A 79 8.71 21.28 -3.46
CA ASP A 79 9.91 21.91 -4.00
C ASP A 79 10.99 20.85 -4.30
N VAL A 80 11.26 19.91 -3.37
CA VAL A 80 12.23 18.82 -3.56
C VAL A 80 11.83 17.89 -4.72
N LEU A 81 10.60 17.39 -4.73
CA LEU A 81 10.16 16.44 -5.75
C LEU A 81 10.10 17.11 -7.14
N ALA A 82 9.66 18.38 -7.22
CA ALA A 82 9.65 19.11 -8.48
C ALA A 82 11.07 19.34 -9.01
N ALA A 83 12.03 19.67 -8.15
CA ALA A 83 13.42 19.87 -8.53
C ALA A 83 14.06 18.57 -9.04
N VAL A 84 13.87 17.46 -8.32
CA VAL A 84 14.42 16.15 -8.72
C VAL A 84 13.75 15.64 -9.98
N THR A 85 12.42 15.65 -10.08
CA THR A 85 11.68 15.12 -11.23
C THR A 85 11.96 15.93 -12.52
N LYS A 86 12.27 17.20 -12.38
CA LYS A 86 12.69 18.03 -13.53
C LYS A 86 14.03 17.58 -14.13
N LYS A 87 14.95 17.09 -13.29
CA LYS A 87 16.28 16.58 -13.71
C LYS A 87 16.17 15.10 -14.15
N HIS A 88 15.37 14.33 -13.42
CA HIS A 88 15.26 12.87 -13.49
C HIS A 88 13.79 12.43 -13.57
N PRO A 89 13.12 12.63 -14.73
CA PRO A 89 11.71 12.30 -14.92
C PRO A 89 11.39 10.81 -14.82
N GLU A 90 12.40 9.95 -14.89
CA GLU A 90 12.29 8.50 -14.73
C GLU A 90 12.22 8.04 -13.28
N VAL A 91 12.54 8.90 -12.31
CA VAL A 91 12.60 8.55 -10.89
C VAL A 91 11.20 8.56 -10.28
N LEU A 92 10.91 7.54 -9.50
CA LEU A 92 9.64 7.38 -8.79
C LEU A 92 9.80 7.68 -7.30
N PHE A 93 8.80 8.36 -6.75
CA PHE A 93 8.68 8.59 -5.32
C PHE A 93 7.41 7.96 -4.78
N LEU A 94 7.57 7.08 -3.78
CA LEU A 94 6.48 6.40 -3.10
C LEU A 94 6.35 6.98 -1.69
N ALA A 95 5.15 7.41 -1.32
CA ALA A 95 4.88 7.86 0.04
C ALA A 95 4.48 6.66 0.91
N GLU A 96 5.14 6.45 2.03
CA GLU A 96 4.62 5.63 3.11
C GLU A 96 3.80 6.51 4.06
N ALA A 97 2.61 6.90 3.61
CA ALA A 97 1.80 7.87 4.31
C ALA A 97 0.45 7.30 4.71
N PHE A 98 0.15 7.37 5.99
CA PHE A 98 -1.09 6.86 6.58
C PHE A 98 -2.08 7.97 6.93
N SER A 99 -1.73 9.23 6.68
CA SER A 99 -2.58 10.39 6.93
C SER A 99 -3.60 10.64 5.80
N ARG A 100 -4.71 11.26 6.15
CA ARG A 100 -5.69 11.81 5.19
C ARG A 100 -5.47 13.33 5.04
N PRO A 101 -5.88 13.91 3.92
CA PRO A 101 -6.43 13.32 2.71
C PRO A 101 -5.35 12.89 1.70
N ALA A 102 -5.67 11.91 0.85
CA ALA A 102 -4.84 11.49 -0.28
C ALA A 102 -4.44 12.65 -1.21
N LEU A 103 -5.33 13.63 -1.35
CA LEU A 103 -5.13 14.83 -2.16
C LEU A 103 -3.91 15.64 -1.71
N VAL A 104 -3.63 15.72 -0.41
CA VAL A 104 -2.46 16.46 0.11
C VAL A 104 -1.16 15.81 -0.35
N ARG A 105 -1.10 14.47 -0.37
CA ARG A 105 0.07 13.75 -0.89
C ARG A 105 0.26 13.97 -2.40
N ALA A 106 -0.82 13.98 -3.16
CA ALA A 106 -0.78 14.28 -4.58
C ALA A 106 -0.28 15.72 -4.82
N TYR A 107 -0.71 16.69 -4.01
CA TYR A 107 -0.19 18.05 -4.07
C TYR A 107 1.30 18.14 -3.75
N ALA A 108 1.80 17.32 -2.85
CA ALA A 108 3.23 17.23 -2.58
C ALA A 108 4.04 16.57 -3.72
N GLY A 109 3.36 15.98 -4.71
CA GLY A 109 3.99 15.34 -5.88
C GLY A 109 4.11 13.82 -5.78
N PHE A 110 3.61 13.20 -4.71
CA PHE A 110 3.58 11.74 -4.58
C PHE A 110 2.42 11.15 -5.37
N THR A 111 2.73 10.36 -6.39
CA THR A 111 1.74 9.65 -7.21
C THR A 111 1.54 8.20 -6.77
N GLN A 112 2.50 7.63 -6.05
CA GLN A 112 2.45 6.28 -5.49
C GLN A 112 2.38 6.34 -3.97
N ASN A 113 1.64 5.43 -3.36
CA ASN A 113 1.47 5.41 -1.91
C ASN A 113 1.29 4.00 -1.36
N HIS A 114 1.84 3.73 -0.17
CA HIS A 114 1.39 2.63 0.66
C HIS A 114 -0.03 2.94 1.17
N SER A 115 -0.90 1.94 1.16
CA SER A 115 -2.31 2.15 1.49
C SER A 115 -2.66 1.76 2.92
N TYR A 116 -3.76 2.32 3.43
CA TYR A 116 -4.43 1.88 4.67
C TYR A 116 -5.12 0.52 4.55
N PHE A 117 -4.84 -0.24 3.52
CA PHE A 117 -5.48 -1.51 3.26
C PHE A 117 -5.44 -2.49 4.46
N PRO A 118 -4.33 -2.64 5.22
CA PRO A 118 -4.26 -3.57 6.36
C PRO A 118 -5.32 -3.34 7.44
N TRP A 119 -5.79 -2.10 7.63
CA TRP A 119 -6.76 -1.74 8.68
C TRP A 119 -8.23 -1.79 8.23
N ARG A 120 -8.51 -2.08 6.97
CA ARG A 120 -9.88 -2.22 6.47
C ARG A 120 -10.28 -3.68 6.48
N ASN A 121 -11.18 -4.04 7.40
CA ASN A 121 -11.53 -5.44 7.66
C ASN A 121 -13.02 -5.72 7.55
N THR A 122 -13.87 -4.70 7.50
CA THR A 122 -15.29 -4.86 7.24
C THR A 122 -15.62 -4.71 5.76
N LYS A 123 -16.75 -5.26 5.34
CA LYS A 123 -17.26 -5.13 3.98
C LYS A 123 -17.39 -3.66 3.57
N GLU A 124 -18.02 -2.86 4.40
CA GLU A 124 -18.29 -1.45 4.14
C GLU A 124 -17.00 -0.65 3.93
N GLU A 125 -16.00 -0.89 4.77
CA GLU A 125 -14.69 -0.25 4.66
C GLU A 125 -13.96 -0.67 3.38
N LEU A 126 -13.99 -1.96 3.03
CA LEU A 126 -13.35 -2.49 1.84
C LEU A 126 -14.03 -1.99 0.58
N GLU A 127 -15.37 -2.05 0.49
CA GLU A 127 -16.12 -1.56 -0.66
C GLU A 127 -15.93 -0.06 -0.88
N ALA A 128 -15.97 0.75 0.18
CA ALA A 128 -15.72 2.19 0.11
C ALA A 128 -14.29 2.47 -0.38
N PHE A 129 -13.30 1.76 0.14
CA PHE A 129 -11.90 1.97 -0.22
C PHE A 129 -11.59 1.51 -1.66
N LEU A 130 -12.13 0.37 -2.09
CA LEU A 130 -12.00 -0.11 -3.46
C LEU A 130 -12.65 0.87 -4.45
N THR A 131 -13.81 1.43 -4.09
CA THR A 131 -14.51 2.43 -4.91
C THR A 131 -13.70 3.73 -5.00
N GLU A 132 -13.19 4.23 -3.88
CA GLU A 132 -12.37 5.44 -3.83
C GLU A 132 -11.11 5.30 -4.68
N THR A 133 -10.34 4.21 -4.46
CA THR A 133 -9.02 4.03 -5.07
C THR A 133 -9.07 3.68 -6.55
N ASN A 134 -10.15 3.06 -7.03
CA ASN A 134 -10.34 2.75 -8.44
C ASN A 134 -11.28 3.74 -9.16
N GLY A 135 -11.93 4.63 -8.42
CA GLY A 135 -12.74 5.73 -8.93
C GLY A 135 -11.94 7.02 -9.10
N GLU A 136 -12.45 8.12 -8.56
CA GLU A 136 -11.84 9.45 -8.67
C GLU A 136 -10.42 9.50 -8.07
N GLY A 137 -10.18 8.82 -6.96
CA GLY A 137 -8.87 8.73 -6.33
C GLY A 137 -7.79 8.15 -7.25
N GLY A 138 -8.14 7.21 -8.12
CA GLY A 138 -7.21 6.60 -9.06
C GLY A 138 -6.64 7.53 -10.14
N PHE A 139 -7.20 8.73 -10.32
CA PHE A 139 -6.67 9.73 -11.27
C PHE A 139 -5.45 10.49 -10.74
N TYR A 140 -5.32 10.60 -9.43
CA TYR A 140 -4.25 11.40 -8.83
C TYR A 140 -3.40 10.65 -7.82
N GLN A 141 -3.79 9.44 -7.42
CA GLN A 141 -3.02 8.64 -6.49
C GLN A 141 -3.13 7.14 -6.76
N HIS A 142 -1.99 6.50 -6.89
CA HIS A 142 -1.87 5.07 -7.10
C HIS A 142 -1.48 4.39 -5.78
N ASN A 143 -2.35 3.53 -5.27
CA ASN A 143 -2.12 2.83 -4.01
C ASN A 143 -1.55 1.44 -4.23
N THR A 144 -0.43 1.12 -3.59
CA THR A 144 0.07 -0.24 -3.46
C THR A 144 -0.62 -0.90 -2.27
N PHE A 145 -1.30 -2.01 -2.50
CA PHE A 145 -1.96 -2.75 -1.44
C PHE A 145 -1.01 -3.77 -0.81
N TRP A 146 -0.77 -3.61 0.48
CA TRP A 146 0.03 -4.52 1.29
C TRP A 146 -0.87 -5.23 2.29
N PRO A 147 -0.98 -6.58 2.27
CA PRO A 147 -1.72 -7.32 3.31
C PRO A 147 -1.09 -7.16 4.69
N ALA A 148 0.22 -7.11 4.74
CA ALA A 148 1.04 -6.81 5.91
C ALA A 148 2.32 -6.09 5.49
N THR A 149 2.91 -5.33 6.40
CA THR A 149 4.22 -4.66 6.24
C THR A 149 5.13 -5.06 7.41
N PRO A 150 6.41 -4.68 7.41
CA PRO A 150 7.29 -4.90 8.57
C PRO A 150 6.75 -4.28 9.86
N ASP A 151 5.92 -3.25 9.74
CA ASP A 151 5.44 -2.43 10.85
C ASP A 151 4.00 -2.68 11.22
N VAL A 152 3.22 -3.28 10.30
CA VAL A 152 1.78 -3.46 10.50
C VAL A 152 1.38 -4.91 10.30
N LEU A 153 0.93 -5.53 11.39
CA LEU A 153 0.24 -6.80 11.41
C LEU A 153 -1.16 -6.57 11.98
N SER A 154 -2.19 -6.56 11.13
CA SER A 154 -3.56 -6.38 11.59
C SER A 154 -4.04 -7.55 12.46
N ASP A 155 -4.96 -7.26 13.40
CA ASP A 155 -5.65 -8.27 14.20
C ASP A 155 -6.29 -9.35 13.31
N TYR A 156 -6.79 -8.94 12.15
CA TYR A 156 -7.39 -9.86 11.19
C TYR A 156 -6.41 -10.96 10.74
N LEU A 157 -5.15 -10.62 10.46
CA LEU A 157 -4.12 -11.61 10.10
C LEU A 157 -3.65 -12.42 11.30
N ARG A 158 -3.50 -11.76 12.45
CA ARG A 158 -3.04 -12.41 13.67
C ARG A 158 -3.98 -13.53 14.11
N ASP A 159 -5.29 -13.29 14.03
CA ASP A 159 -6.29 -14.15 14.64
C ASP A 159 -6.91 -15.18 13.67
N ASN A 160 -6.75 -15.02 12.34
CA ASN A 160 -7.48 -15.81 11.35
C ASN A 160 -6.62 -16.79 10.52
N GLY A 161 -5.35 -16.98 10.85
CA GLY A 161 -4.49 -18.02 10.28
C GLY A 161 -4.45 -18.04 8.73
N VAL A 162 -4.51 -19.24 8.15
CA VAL A 162 -4.47 -19.45 6.68
C VAL A 162 -5.57 -18.69 5.96
N ALA A 163 -6.81 -18.78 6.44
CA ALA A 163 -7.96 -18.16 5.79
C ALA A 163 -7.82 -16.62 5.77
N GLY A 164 -7.40 -16.01 6.88
CA GLY A 164 -7.16 -14.57 6.94
C GLY A 164 -6.09 -14.10 5.97
N HIS A 165 -4.97 -14.82 5.90
CA HIS A 165 -3.89 -14.50 4.96
C HIS A 165 -4.34 -14.69 3.50
N ALA A 166 -5.09 -15.75 3.19
CA ALA A 166 -5.64 -15.97 1.85
C ALA A 166 -6.60 -14.85 1.44
N VAL A 167 -7.57 -14.49 2.28
CA VAL A 167 -8.52 -13.40 2.05
C VAL A 167 -7.80 -12.08 1.77
N ARG A 168 -6.83 -11.73 2.61
CA ARG A 168 -6.09 -10.47 2.46
C ARG A 168 -5.21 -10.46 1.22
N ALA A 169 -4.60 -11.59 0.86
CA ALA A 169 -3.81 -11.72 -0.38
C ALA A 169 -4.69 -11.52 -1.62
N VAL A 170 -5.87 -12.16 -1.69
CA VAL A 170 -6.81 -12.00 -2.80
C VAL A 170 -7.28 -10.56 -2.93
N LEU A 171 -7.70 -9.93 -1.82
CA LEU A 171 -8.15 -8.54 -1.82
C LEU A 171 -7.03 -7.57 -2.25
N ALA A 172 -5.80 -7.77 -1.80
CA ALA A 172 -4.67 -6.94 -2.21
C ALA A 172 -4.33 -7.14 -3.68
N ALA A 173 -4.15 -8.39 -4.11
CA ALA A 173 -3.74 -8.73 -5.47
C ALA A 173 -4.77 -8.35 -6.53
N MET A 174 -6.06 -8.45 -6.21
CA MET A 174 -7.15 -8.18 -7.14
C MET A 174 -7.74 -6.78 -6.98
N GLY A 175 -7.55 -6.13 -5.83
CA GLY A 175 -8.10 -4.79 -5.52
C GLY A 175 -7.30 -3.63 -6.09
N SER A 176 -6.00 -3.82 -6.33
CA SER A 176 -5.12 -2.78 -6.88
C SER A 176 -4.24 -3.29 -8.02
N PRO A 177 -3.89 -2.43 -8.99
CA PRO A 177 -2.85 -2.72 -9.98
C PRO A 177 -1.45 -2.91 -9.37
N SER A 178 -1.20 -2.32 -8.20
CA SER A 178 0.05 -2.47 -7.47
C SER A 178 -0.21 -3.15 -6.13
N TRP A 179 0.54 -4.22 -5.84
CA TRP A 179 0.48 -4.90 -4.56
C TRP A 179 1.85 -5.41 -4.14
N GLY A 180 2.06 -5.56 -2.86
CA GLY A 180 3.31 -6.03 -2.28
C GLY A 180 3.07 -7.09 -1.22
N ILE A 181 4.08 -7.92 -1.00
CA ILE A 181 4.10 -8.94 0.05
C ILE A 181 5.35 -8.73 0.87
N TYR A 182 5.16 -8.59 2.17
CA TYR A 182 6.26 -8.60 3.10
C TYR A 182 6.80 -10.03 3.26
N ASN A 183 8.10 -10.15 3.20
CA ASN A 183 8.83 -11.42 3.28
C ASN A 183 8.50 -12.19 4.55
N GLY A 184 7.96 -13.40 4.42
CA GLY A 184 7.42 -14.23 5.52
C GLY A 184 5.90 -14.35 5.52
N TYR A 185 5.21 -13.54 4.73
CA TYR A 185 3.77 -13.65 4.53
C TYR A 185 3.36 -15.01 3.96
N GLU A 186 4.21 -15.58 3.11
CA GLU A 186 4.07 -16.93 2.54
C GLU A 186 4.00 -18.02 3.59
N LEU A 187 4.65 -17.79 4.73
CA LEU A 187 4.67 -18.66 5.91
C LEU A 187 3.59 -18.30 6.93
N MET A 188 2.77 -17.30 6.64
CA MET A 188 1.74 -16.77 7.55
C MET A 188 2.32 -16.32 8.90
N GLU A 189 3.48 -15.67 8.85
CA GLU A 189 4.09 -15.11 10.06
C GLU A 189 3.14 -14.10 10.72
N ASN A 190 2.82 -14.33 11.99
CA ASN A 190 1.85 -13.57 12.77
C ASN A 190 2.33 -13.27 14.20
N ASN A 191 3.64 -13.26 14.42
CA ASN A 191 4.20 -12.97 15.74
C ASN A 191 4.20 -11.46 16.00
N ALA A 192 3.23 -10.98 16.77
CA ALA A 192 3.21 -9.62 17.27
C ALA A 192 4.34 -9.37 18.30
N ILE A 193 4.78 -8.10 18.44
CA ILE A 193 5.82 -7.70 19.42
C ILE A 193 5.33 -7.91 20.85
N ALA A 194 4.05 -7.61 21.10
CA ALA A 194 3.38 -7.75 22.39
C ALA A 194 1.90 -8.03 22.16
N ASP A 195 1.22 -8.51 23.20
CA ASP A 195 -0.24 -8.69 23.16
C ASP A 195 -0.94 -7.36 22.82
N GLY A 196 -1.69 -7.35 21.72
CA GLY A 196 -2.43 -6.18 21.25
C GLY A 196 -1.65 -5.21 20.36
N ALA A 197 -0.37 -5.47 20.07
CA ALA A 197 0.38 -4.63 19.14
C ALA A 197 0.13 -5.01 17.67
N ASP A 198 -0.13 -4.01 16.84
CA ASP A 198 -0.33 -4.15 15.39
C ASP A 198 1.01 -4.29 14.61
N ALA A 199 2.12 -4.54 15.29
CA ALA A 199 3.43 -4.59 14.68
C ALA A 199 4.10 -5.97 14.79
N LEU A 200 4.76 -6.38 13.73
CA LEU A 200 5.68 -7.51 13.71
C LEU A 200 6.98 -7.13 14.43
N GLY A 201 7.36 -7.91 15.43
CA GLY A 201 8.44 -7.59 16.37
C GLY A 201 9.78 -7.21 15.78
N ASN A 202 10.15 -5.93 15.83
CA ASN A 202 11.51 -5.39 15.63
C ASN A 202 12.29 -5.96 14.42
N GLU A 203 11.60 -6.37 13.36
CA GLU A 203 12.23 -7.01 12.21
C GLU A 203 13.13 -6.08 11.42
N ARG A 204 12.86 -4.76 11.45
CA ARG A 204 13.69 -3.74 10.79
C ARG A 204 15.15 -3.80 11.19
N THR A 205 15.44 -4.25 12.41
CA THR A 205 16.78 -4.21 12.99
C THR A 205 17.42 -5.59 13.19
N LYS A 206 16.71 -6.67 12.82
CA LYS A 206 17.16 -8.05 13.04
C LYS A 206 17.27 -8.83 11.74
N VAL A 207 18.40 -9.49 11.54
CA VAL A 207 18.51 -10.53 10.50
C VAL A 207 17.71 -11.74 10.96
N ARG A 208 16.69 -12.10 10.20
CA ARG A 208 15.82 -13.24 10.47
C ARG A 208 16.00 -14.32 9.41
N ALA A 209 16.50 -15.49 9.84
CA ALA A 209 16.51 -16.69 9.01
C ALA A 209 15.12 -17.34 9.06
N ARG A 210 14.58 -17.68 7.89
CA ARG A 210 13.28 -18.35 7.75
C ARG A 210 13.46 -19.71 7.13
N ASP A 211 12.71 -20.69 7.62
CA ASP A 211 12.59 -22.00 6.99
C ASP A 211 11.47 -21.96 5.94
N TRP A 212 11.84 -21.86 4.69
CA TRP A 212 10.92 -21.76 3.55
C TRP A 212 10.32 -23.11 3.13
N SER A 213 10.76 -24.24 3.69
CA SER A 213 10.23 -25.56 3.34
C SER A 213 8.72 -25.67 3.63
N GLY A 214 8.24 -24.96 4.67
CA GLY A 214 6.83 -24.92 5.04
C GLY A 214 5.94 -24.03 4.15
N ALA A 215 6.50 -23.16 3.31
CA ALA A 215 5.71 -22.22 2.55
C ALA A 215 4.75 -22.88 1.53
N VAL A 216 5.13 -24.05 1.00
CA VAL A 216 4.29 -24.84 0.08
C VAL A 216 3.45 -25.85 0.85
N GLU A 217 4.02 -26.50 1.88
CA GLU A 217 3.35 -27.61 2.57
C GLU A 217 2.15 -27.14 3.41
N TYR A 218 2.30 -26.05 4.17
CA TYR A 218 1.24 -25.53 5.05
C TYR A 218 1.05 -24.00 4.96
N GLY A 219 1.85 -23.33 4.13
CA GLY A 219 1.74 -21.91 3.85
C GLY A 219 0.81 -21.60 2.68
N ILE A 220 0.88 -20.37 2.17
CA ILE A 220 0.04 -19.91 1.08
C ILE A 220 0.81 -19.60 -0.21
N ALA A 221 2.02 -20.13 -0.37
CA ALA A 221 2.87 -19.85 -1.53
C ALA A 221 2.21 -20.25 -2.87
N GLU A 222 1.45 -21.34 -2.92
CA GLU A 222 0.73 -21.77 -4.12
C GLU A 222 -0.40 -20.80 -4.49
N LEU A 223 -1.13 -20.28 -3.50
CA LEU A 223 -2.14 -19.24 -3.73
C LEU A 223 -1.48 -17.96 -4.30
N LEU A 224 -0.39 -17.51 -3.69
CA LEU A 224 0.32 -16.31 -4.16
C LEU A 224 0.85 -16.49 -5.60
N THR A 225 1.36 -17.67 -5.91
CA THR A 225 1.78 -18.04 -7.27
C THR A 225 0.60 -17.96 -8.25
N SER A 226 -0.56 -18.48 -7.86
CA SER A 226 -1.78 -18.44 -8.67
C SER A 226 -2.28 -17.02 -8.86
N LEU A 227 -2.29 -16.19 -7.83
CA LEU A 227 -2.67 -14.77 -7.92
C LEU A 227 -1.74 -14.00 -8.87
N ASN A 228 -0.43 -14.21 -8.77
CA ASN A 228 0.54 -13.57 -9.67
C ASN A 228 0.38 -14.04 -11.12
N ARG A 229 0.05 -15.32 -11.35
CA ARG A 229 -0.26 -15.84 -12.69
C ARG A 229 -1.51 -15.18 -13.27
N ILE A 230 -2.61 -15.11 -12.50
CA ILE A 230 -3.83 -14.41 -12.91
C ILE A 230 -3.52 -12.97 -13.29
N ARG A 231 -2.74 -12.26 -12.49
CA ARG A 231 -2.34 -10.88 -12.77
C ARG A 231 -1.51 -10.75 -14.05
N ALA A 232 -0.63 -11.72 -14.32
CA ALA A 232 0.16 -11.74 -15.54
C ALA A 232 -0.69 -12.01 -16.79
N GLU A 233 -1.70 -12.86 -16.68
CA GLU A 233 -2.58 -13.27 -17.79
C GLU A 233 -3.69 -12.24 -18.07
N HIS A 234 -4.17 -11.50 -17.06
CA HIS A 234 -5.34 -10.64 -17.16
C HIS A 234 -5.03 -9.14 -17.16
N PRO A 235 -5.13 -8.45 -18.32
CA PRO A 235 -4.97 -6.99 -18.43
C PRO A 235 -5.85 -6.19 -17.45
N ALA A 236 -7.04 -6.69 -17.11
CA ALA A 236 -7.96 -6.03 -16.19
C ALA A 236 -7.37 -5.77 -14.80
N THR A 237 -6.30 -6.47 -14.41
CA THR A 237 -5.63 -6.26 -13.12
C THR A 237 -4.55 -5.18 -13.16
N ARG A 238 -4.20 -4.64 -14.35
CA ARG A 238 -3.01 -3.79 -14.54
C ARG A 238 -3.28 -2.30 -14.47
N SER A 239 -4.54 -1.88 -14.46
CA SER A 239 -4.91 -0.48 -14.53
C SER A 239 -5.92 -0.11 -13.44
N TYR A 240 -5.91 1.14 -13.00
CA TYR A 240 -6.99 1.73 -12.22
C TYR A 240 -8.22 1.95 -13.13
N HIS A 241 -9.38 2.26 -12.54
CA HIS A 241 -10.67 2.45 -13.23
C HIS A 241 -11.22 1.21 -13.96
N THR A 242 -10.67 0.03 -13.67
CA THR A 242 -11.16 -1.25 -14.18
C THR A 242 -12.02 -2.00 -13.17
N LEU A 243 -12.11 -1.52 -11.93
CA LEU A 243 -12.81 -2.18 -10.84
C LEU A 243 -14.19 -1.55 -10.60
N THR A 244 -15.20 -2.42 -10.48
CA THR A 244 -16.57 -2.07 -10.07
C THR A 244 -16.99 -2.95 -8.92
N VAL A 245 -17.37 -2.36 -7.79
CA VAL A 245 -17.92 -3.09 -6.63
C VAL A 245 -19.31 -3.60 -7.00
N LEU A 246 -19.59 -4.86 -6.67
CA LEU A 246 -20.86 -5.53 -6.97
C LEU A 246 -21.68 -5.71 -5.68
N PRO A 247 -22.97 -5.33 -5.67
CA PRO A 247 -23.80 -5.48 -4.50
C PRO A 247 -23.96 -6.94 -4.06
N SER A 248 -23.77 -7.20 -2.79
CA SER A 248 -24.03 -8.48 -2.11
C SER A 248 -24.85 -8.23 -0.85
N ALA A 249 -25.89 -9.03 -0.62
CA ALA A 249 -26.74 -8.92 0.55
C ALA A 249 -26.11 -9.42 1.85
N ASN A 250 -25.06 -10.25 1.75
CA ASN A 250 -24.37 -10.83 2.90
C ASN A 250 -23.22 -9.90 3.36
N PRO A 251 -23.18 -9.46 4.64
CA PRO A 251 -22.13 -8.59 5.16
C PRO A 251 -20.75 -9.26 5.21
N ALA A 252 -20.69 -10.59 5.17
CA ALA A 252 -19.44 -11.32 5.12
C ALA A 252 -18.88 -11.52 3.70
N ILE A 253 -19.59 -11.08 2.65
CA ILE A 253 -19.14 -11.27 1.26
C ILE A 253 -18.89 -9.94 0.58
N VAL A 254 -17.65 -9.74 0.15
CA VAL A 254 -17.24 -8.66 -0.76
C VAL A 254 -17.17 -9.21 -2.17
N ALA A 255 -17.78 -8.51 -3.12
CA ALA A 255 -17.74 -8.87 -4.52
C ALA A 255 -17.38 -7.64 -5.38
N PHE A 256 -16.56 -7.85 -6.38
CA PHE A 256 -16.23 -6.83 -7.37
C PHE A 256 -15.83 -7.46 -8.70
N ALA A 257 -16.00 -6.71 -9.77
CA ALA A 257 -15.51 -7.08 -11.09
C ALA A 257 -14.33 -6.19 -11.48
N ARG A 258 -13.41 -6.74 -12.27
CA ARG A 258 -12.43 -5.96 -13.00
C ARG A 258 -12.61 -6.20 -14.48
N GLN A 259 -12.56 -5.14 -15.29
CA GLN A 259 -12.79 -5.25 -16.72
C GLN A 259 -11.85 -4.33 -17.51
N THR A 260 -11.25 -4.90 -18.56
CA THR A 260 -10.61 -4.14 -19.63
C THR A 260 -11.44 -4.32 -20.91
N PRO A 261 -11.99 -3.25 -21.50
CA PRO A 261 -12.72 -3.30 -22.76
C PRO A 261 -11.85 -3.82 -23.92
N ALA A 262 -12.49 -4.47 -24.90
CA ALA A 262 -11.83 -5.09 -26.05
C ALA A 262 -10.82 -4.18 -26.79
N GLN A 263 -11.10 -2.88 -26.87
CA GLN A 263 -10.23 -1.91 -27.54
C GLN A 263 -8.89 -1.68 -26.85
N TYR A 264 -8.74 -2.10 -25.59
CA TYR A 264 -7.51 -1.96 -24.80
C TYR A 264 -6.82 -3.30 -24.53
N THR A 265 -7.29 -4.39 -25.13
CA THR A 265 -6.69 -5.71 -25.02
C THR A 265 -5.93 -6.06 -26.32
N ALA A 266 -4.89 -6.85 -26.21
CA ALA A 266 -4.06 -7.21 -27.37
C ALA A 266 -4.78 -8.11 -28.38
N ASP A 267 -5.73 -8.93 -27.92
CA ASP A 267 -6.49 -9.87 -28.76
C ASP A 267 -7.86 -9.34 -29.22
N GLY A 268 -8.19 -8.10 -28.85
CA GLY A 268 -9.46 -7.45 -29.21
C GLY A 268 -10.69 -8.05 -28.53
N LYS A 269 -10.51 -8.75 -27.41
CA LYS A 269 -11.62 -9.30 -26.61
C LYS A 269 -11.67 -8.64 -25.24
N PRO A 270 -12.86 -8.41 -24.66
CA PRO A 270 -12.93 -7.91 -23.31
C PRO A 270 -12.31 -8.92 -22.34
N ASP A 271 -11.54 -8.42 -21.38
CA ASP A 271 -11.01 -9.21 -20.28
C ASP A 271 -11.78 -8.86 -19.00
N THR A 272 -12.50 -9.83 -18.44
CA THR A 272 -13.38 -9.64 -17.29
C THR A 272 -13.10 -10.68 -16.22
N LEU A 273 -12.82 -10.22 -15.03
CA LEU A 273 -12.66 -11.02 -13.82
C LEU A 273 -13.80 -10.71 -12.84
N LEU A 274 -14.38 -11.74 -12.27
CA LEU A 274 -15.29 -11.64 -11.13
C LEU A 274 -14.58 -12.15 -9.87
N ILE A 275 -14.47 -11.31 -8.87
CA ILE A 275 -13.83 -11.61 -7.61
C ILE A 275 -14.90 -11.63 -6.51
N VAL A 276 -14.97 -12.75 -5.79
CA VAL A 276 -15.87 -12.94 -4.65
C VAL A 276 -15.07 -13.45 -3.48
N VAL A 277 -15.14 -12.74 -2.37
CA VAL A 277 -14.34 -13.03 -1.18
C VAL A 277 -15.24 -13.17 0.03
N ASN A 278 -15.13 -14.30 0.71
CA ASN A 278 -15.73 -14.51 2.02
C ASN A 278 -14.80 -13.96 3.11
N LEU A 279 -15.26 -12.95 3.86
CA LEU A 279 -14.51 -12.34 4.96
C LEU A 279 -14.60 -13.15 6.26
N ASP A 280 -15.57 -14.07 6.38
CA ASP A 280 -15.69 -14.99 7.53
C ASP A 280 -14.71 -16.16 7.37
N CYS A 281 -13.66 -16.15 8.15
CA CYS A 281 -12.60 -17.16 8.08
C CYS A 281 -12.98 -18.51 8.70
N TYR A 282 -14.16 -18.62 9.32
CA TYR A 282 -14.58 -19.79 10.10
C TYR A 282 -15.78 -20.54 9.53
N HIS A 283 -16.62 -19.87 8.72
CA HIS A 283 -17.86 -20.44 8.22
C HIS A 283 -18.03 -20.19 6.72
N GLU A 284 -18.62 -21.17 6.06
CA GLU A 284 -19.10 -20.98 4.70
C GLU A 284 -20.21 -19.94 4.66
N GLN A 285 -20.17 -19.05 3.67
CA GLN A 285 -21.13 -17.99 3.49
C GLN A 285 -21.79 -18.11 2.11
N GLN A 286 -23.04 -17.69 2.01
CA GLN A 286 -23.79 -17.68 0.77
C GLN A 286 -24.42 -16.32 0.51
N SER A 287 -24.37 -15.85 -0.72
CA SER A 287 -25.03 -14.63 -1.15
C SER A 287 -25.41 -14.69 -2.63
N SER A 288 -26.43 -13.92 -2.98
CA SER A 288 -26.66 -13.54 -4.36
C SER A 288 -25.88 -12.26 -4.66
N ILE A 289 -25.19 -12.24 -5.80
CA ILE A 289 -24.45 -11.08 -6.28
C ILE A 289 -25.13 -10.57 -7.53
N HIS A 290 -25.48 -9.29 -7.55
CA HIS A 290 -26.04 -8.66 -8.72
C HIS A 290 -24.93 -8.25 -9.69
N VAL A 291 -24.96 -8.79 -10.90
CA VAL A 291 -24.00 -8.51 -11.97
C VAL A 291 -24.73 -7.85 -13.13
N ASP A 292 -24.39 -6.63 -13.44
CA ASP A 292 -24.83 -5.95 -14.66
C ASP A 292 -23.96 -6.42 -15.84
N LEU A 293 -24.47 -7.34 -16.63
CA LEU A 293 -23.75 -7.94 -17.75
C LEU A 293 -23.44 -6.90 -18.84
N ASP A 294 -24.36 -5.95 -19.08
CA ASP A 294 -24.16 -4.91 -20.09
C ASP A 294 -23.04 -3.96 -19.67
N ALA A 295 -23.00 -3.57 -18.39
CA ALA A 295 -21.93 -2.75 -17.84
C ALA A 295 -20.55 -3.45 -17.91
N LEU A 296 -20.55 -4.79 -17.83
CA LEU A 296 -19.33 -5.61 -18.00
C LEU A 296 -19.04 -5.99 -19.46
N GLY A 297 -19.81 -5.46 -20.43
CA GLY A 297 -19.65 -5.78 -21.85
C GLY A 297 -19.86 -7.26 -22.17
N LEU A 298 -20.63 -7.95 -21.34
CA LEU A 298 -20.94 -9.37 -21.49
C LEU A 298 -22.34 -9.55 -22.12
N PRO A 299 -22.48 -10.31 -23.23
CA PRO A 299 -23.78 -10.58 -23.84
C PRO A 299 -24.75 -11.25 -22.86
N ALA A 300 -25.97 -10.69 -22.70
CA ALA A 300 -26.97 -11.22 -21.78
C ALA A 300 -27.65 -12.51 -22.29
N ASP A 301 -27.48 -12.86 -23.57
CA ASP A 301 -28.08 -14.04 -24.24
C ASP A 301 -27.25 -15.33 -24.05
N ARG A 302 -26.22 -15.30 -23.21
CA ARG A 302 -25.30 -16.42 -22.99
C ARG A 302 -25.28 -16.88 -21.54
N THR A 303 -24.92 -18.15 -21.38
CA THR A 303 -24.56 -18.68 -20.06
C THR A 303 -23.06 -18.62 -19.88
N TYR A 304 -22.62 -18.13 -18.74
CA TYR A 304 -21.20 -18.02 -18.37
C TYR A 304 -20.84 -19.13 -17.39
N ARG A 305 -19.67 -19.70 -17.61
CA ARG A 305 -19.07 -20.64 -16.67
C ARG A 305 -18.10 -19.89 -15.78
N VAL A 306 -18.37 -19.87 -14.49
CA VAL A 306 -17.42 -19.41 -13.49
C VAL A 306 -16.43 -20.52 -13.19
N ARG A 307 -15.16 -20.17 -13.10
CA ARG A 307 -14.05 -21.05 -12.66
C ARG A 307 -13.42 -20.42 -11.43
N ASP A 308 -13.21 -21.22 -10.45
CA ASP A 308 -12.45 -20.93 -9.23
C ASP A 308 -11.00 -21.42 -9.34
#